data_a60b011efac2b96662d6b61e474a1127
#
_entry.id   a60b011efac2b96662d6b61e474a1127
#
_cell.length_a   1.000
_cell.length_b   1.000
_cell.length_c   1.000
_cell.angle_alpha   90.00
_cell.angle_beta   90.00
_cell.angle_gamma   90.00
#
_symmetry.space_group_name_H-M   'P 1'
#
loop_
_entity.id
_entity.type
_entity.pdbx_description
1 polymer ?
#
loop_
_entity_poly.entity_id
_entity_poly.type
_entity_poly.pdbx_seq_one_letter_code
_entity_poly.pdbx_strand_id
1 'polypeptide(L)'
;TDAYWQKLVSFCQVREDRRDQAALATDLLRDRGHRDPAYFALMDTLLGFDKAKISTLPSITPLQFAMLQAAKLPLPPDAAESAKPALLRAVAQSEGTDLAVRLTAAEQAVAANALDPAILGKLYLQGGTAWTAAARPGAEGVSAETAAERAALFRSARTATERVPRAAALKQLFDAAARNGVLRPVAEISMPLMRDLRPAAHLSFFAPQAVRAAVSADEPAVAAEWFRIALREAPGNPLAARGAAEVWPLMMLAAPDTAWSDQLFRTWWEQQLERDAARAAERAAAFLALLEALDTRVPAQAWSLLPPSTPQRGQAVPALRDLRTAAEKRRRGETLLRTAVATKANPDRTPESARLHAIVTALRTAGFGAQARSFAVDAAVGLGI
;
A
#
# COMPACT_ATOMS: atom_id res chain seq x y z
N THR A 1 5.15 -34.91 17.15
CA THR A 1 4.56 -34.50 15.85
C THR A 1 3.93 -33.14 16.04
N ASP A 2 4.18 -32.19 15.13
CA ASP A 2 3.66 -30.84 15.21
C ASP A 2 2.11 -30.87 15.12
N ALA A 3 1.45 -30.18 16.05
CA ALA A 3 -0.01 -30.09 16.13
C ALA A 3 -0.65 -29.59 14.81
N TYR A 4 0.03 -28.72 14.07
CA TYR A 4 -0.44 -28.26 12.78
C TYR A 4 -0.61 -29.40 11.76
N TRP A 5 0.36 -30.30 11.68
CA TRP A 5 0.29 -31.45 10.78
C TRP A 5 -0.81 -32.43 11.18
N GLN A 6 -1.03 -32.63 12.48
CA GLN A 6 -2.12 -33.48 12.97
C GLN A 6 -3.49 -32.92 12.58
N LYS A 7 -3.68 -31.61 12.76
CA LYS A 7 -4.90 -30.88 12.31
C LYS A 7 -5.11 -31.01 10.81
N LEU A 8 -4.04 -30.85 10.02
CA LEU A 8 -4.12 -30.97 8.57
C LEU A 8 -4.51 -32.39 8.14
N VAL A 9 -3.91 -33.43 8.76
CA VAL A 9 -4.24 -34.84 8.49
C VAL A 9 -5.72 -35.12 8.80
N SER A 10 -6.23 -34.67 9.95
CA SER A 10 -7.65 -34.84 10.31
C SER A 10 -8.57 -34.20 9.28
N PHE A 11 -8.24 -32.98 8.78
CA PHE A 11 -8.99 -32.33 7.73
C PHE A 11 -8.93 -33.11 6.39
N CYS A 12 -7.76 -33.62 6.00
CA CYS A 12 -7.61 -34.45 4.81
C CYS A 12 -8.47 -35.73 4.90
N GLN A 13 -8.54 -36.36 6.08
CA GLN A 13 -9.39 -37.53 6.30
C GLN A 13 -10.88 -37.22 6.08
N VAL A 14 -11.35 -36.04 6.53
CA VAL A 14 -12.73 -35.59 6.22
C VAL A 14 -12.93 -35.45 4.71
N ARG A 15 -11.96 -34.86 4.01
CA ARG A 15 -12.02 -34.67 2.56
C ARG A 15 -12.02 -35.97 1.77
N GLU A 16 -11.45 -37.01 2.33
CA GLU A 16 -11.40 -38.39 1.78
C GLU A 16 -12.58 -39.27 2.27
N ASP A 17 -13.59 -38.65 2.90
CA ASP A 17 -14.77 -39.31 3.51
C ASP A 17 -14.45 -40.35 4.60
N ARG A 18 -13.26 -40.25 5.22
CA ARG A 18 -12.83 -41.08 6.36
C ARG A 18 -13.21 -40.42 7.69
N ARG A 19 -14.52 -40.22 7.89
CA ARG A 19 -15.05 -39.39 9.00
C ARG A 19 -14.75 -39.95 10.38
N ASP A 20 -14.81 -41.27 10.58
CA ASP A 20 -14.53 -41.89 11.89
C ASP A 20 -13.06 -41.70 12.30
N GLN A 21 -12.15 -41.80 11.35
CA GLN A 21 -10.74 -41.54 11.61
C GLN A 21 -10.45 -40.08 11.92
N ALA A 22 -11.12 -39.18 11.21
CA ALA A 22 -11.02 -37.75 11.46
C ALA A 22 -11.58 -37.34 12.82
N ALA A 23 -12.72 -37.94 13.24
CA ALA A 23 -13.31 -37.71 14.55
C ALA A 23 -12.37 -38.17 15.66
N LEU A 24 -11.88 -39.41 15.59
CA LEU A 24 -10.91 -39.94 16.57
C LEU A 24 -9.66 -39.07 16.66
N ALA A 25 -9.08 -38.67 15.51
CA ALA A 25 -7.89 -37.81 15.49
C ALA A 25 -8.16 -36.42 16.09
N THR A 26 -9.37 -35.88 15.90
CA THR A 26 -9.79 -34.60 16.47
C THR A 26 -9.97 -34.69 17.97
N ASP A 27 -10.56 -35.79 18.50
CA ASP A 27 -10.71 -36.02 19.93
C ASP A 27 -9.35 -36.20 20.62
N LEU A 28 -8.44 -36.93 19.99
CA LEU A 28 -7.05 -37.08 20.50
C LEU A 28 -6.33 -35.74 20.61
N LEU A 29 -6.62 -34.78 19.70
CA LEU A 29 -6.08 -33.41 19.79
C LEU A 29 -6.68 -32.64 20.98
N ARG A 30 -7.98 -32.81 21.26
CA ARG A 30 -8.66 -32.23 22.43
C ARG A 30 -8.08 -32.79 23.73
N ASP A 31 -7.95 -34.09 23.82
CA ASP A 31 -7.40 -34.80 25.01
C ASP A 31 -5.98 -34.41 25.31
N ARG A 32 -5.17 -34.13 24.29
CA ARG A 32 -3.80 -33.60 24.44
C ARG A 32 -3.75 -32.10 24.84
N GLY A 33 -4.90 -31.47 25.07
CA GLY A 33 -4.99 -30.09 25.53
C GLY A 33 -4.70 -29.04 24.46
N HIS A 34 -4.78 -29.36 23.17
CA HIS A 34 -4.64 -28.36 22.13
C HIS A 34 -5.81 -27.38 22.15
N ARG A 35 -5.49 -26.07 22.17
CA ARG A 35 -6.48 -24.98 22.21
C ARG A 35 -6.55 -24.26 20.86
N ASP A 36 -7.57 -24.57 20.08
CA ASP A 36 -7.89 -23.89 18.82
C ASP A 36 -9.42 -23.96 18.60
N PRO A 37 -10.19 -23.09 19.25
CA PRO A 37 -11.64 -23.15 19.18
C PRO A 37 -12.20 -23.10 17.76
N ALA A 38 -11.59 -22.30 16.87
CA ALA A 38 -12.03 -22.16 15.50
C ALA A 38 -11.82 -23.47 14.72
N TYR A 39 -10.67 -24.12 14.90
CA TYR A 39 -10.40 -25.41 14.27
C TYR A 39 -11.41 -26.46 14.72
N PHE A 40 -11.64 -26.60 16.02
CA PHE A 40 -12.57 -27.62 16.53
C PHE A 40 -14.01 -27.38 16.10
N ALA A 41 -14.49 -26.14 16.14
CA ALA A 41 -15.82 -25.79 15.66
C ALA A 41 -16.00 -26.10 14.16
N LEU A 42 -14.98 -25.84 13.36
CA LEU A 42 -14.99 -26.18 11.93
C LEU A 42 -14.96 -27.69 11.69
N MET A 43 -14.17 -28.44 12.47
CA MET A 43 -14.16 -29.90 12.39
C MET A 43 -15.51 -30.52 12.78
N ASP A 44 -16.14 -30.04 13.85
CA ASP A 44 -17.47 -30.50 14.26
C ASP A 44 -18.50 -30.26 13.16
N THR A 45 -18.44 -29.09 12.48
CA THR A 45 -19.29 -28.81 11.31
C THR A 45 -19.05 -29.78 10.16
N LEU A 46 -17.77 -30.03 9.84
CA LEU A 46 -17.38 -30.91 8.73
C LEU A 46 -17.72 -32.38 8.98
N LEU A 47 -17.70 -32.79 10.26
CA LEU A 47 -18.10 -34.12 10.70
C LEU A 47 -19.62 -34.27 10.79
N GLY A 48 -20.37 -33.16 10.77
CA GLY A 48 -21.83 -33.17 10.78
C GLY A 48 -22.44 -33.11 12.18
N PHE A 49 -21.65 -32.79 13.24
CA PHE A 49 -22.15 -32.72 14.61
C PHE A 49 -22.89 -31.40 14.91
N ASP A 50 -22.29 -30.26 14.58
CA ASP A 50 -22.88 -28.95 14.85
C ASP A 50 -22.47 -27.93 13.77
N LYS A 51 -23.28 -26.92 13.52
CA LYS A 51 -22.97 -25.87 12.55
C LYS A 51 -22.27 -24.71 13.21
N ALA A 52 -20.97 -24.57 12.96
CA ALA A 52 -20.17 -23.49 13.52
C ALA A 52 -20.71 -22.10 13.12
N LYS A 53 -20.76 -21.20 14.10
CA LYS A 53 -21.00 -19.77 13.91
C LYS A 53 -19.68 -19.03 14.20
N ILE A 54 -18.89 -18.77 13.13
CA ILE A 54 -17.63 -18.06 13.25
C ILE A 54 -17.85 -16.64 12.76
N SER A 55 -17.97 -15.69 13.70
CA SER A 55 -18.21 -14.28 13.42
C SER A 55 -16.92 -13.46 13.25
N THR A 56 -15.82 -13.94 13.84
CA THR A 56 -14.51 -13.26 13.85
C THR A 56 -13.38 -14.28 13.67
N LEU A 57 -12.38 -13.94 12.86
CA LEU A 57 -11.19 -14.76 12.63
C LEU A 57 -10.01 -13.89 12.19
N PRO A 58 -9.50 -13.00 13.07
CA PRO A 58 -8.58 -11.93 12.68
C PRO A 58 -7.19 -12.41 12.23
N SER A 59 -6.86 -13.67 12.42
CA SER A 59 -5.57 -14.25 12.04
C SER A 59 -5.78 -15.59 11.36
N ILE A 60 -6.61 -15.60 10.32
CA ILE A 60 -6.95 -16.82 9.60
C ILE A 60 -5.70 -17.56 9.09
N THR A 61 -5.68 -18.87 9.30
CA THR A 61 -4.66 -19.76 8.73
C THR A 61 -5.10 -20.36 7.40
N PRO A 62 -4.18 -20.79 6.53
CA PRO A 62 -4.54 -21.49 5.29
C PRO A 62 -5.43 -22.73 5.52
N LEU A 63 -5.22 -23.45 6.63
CA LEU A 63 -6.06 -24.60 7.00
C LEU A 63 -7.49 -24.17 7.34
N GLN A 64 -7.66 -23.17 8.19
CA GLN A 64 -8.98 -22.65 8.56
C GLN A 64 -9.73 -22.09 7.34
N PHE A 65 -9.04 -21.41 6.40
CA PHE A 65 -9.64 -20.97 5.15
C PHE A 65 -10.13 -22.14 4.32
N ALA A 66 -9.31 -23.20 4.15
CA ALA A 66 -9.72 -24.40 3.42
C ALA A 66 -10.91 -25.13 4.09
N MET A 67 -10.93 -25.16 5.42
CA MET A 67 -12.04 -25.75 6.19
C MET A 67 -13.34 -24.95 6.04
N LEU A 68 -13.31 -23.62 6.08
CA LEU A 68 -14.46 -22.74 5.83
C LEU A 68 -15.05 -22.99 4.42
N GLN A 69 -14.16 -23.07 3.40
CA GLN A 69 -14.58 -23.39 2.04
C GLN A 69 -15.22 -24.78 1.93
N ALA A 70 -14.63 -25.79 2.57
CA ALA A 70 -15.17 -27.15 2.57
C ALA A 70 -16.51 -27.25 3.30
N ALA A 71 -16.68 -26.51 4.40
CA ALA A 71 -17.92 -26.43 5.17
C ALA A 71 -18.98 -25.52 4.53
N LYS A 72 -18.66 -24.82 3.44
CA LYS A 72 -19.51 -23.81 2.78
C LYS A 72 -19.98 -22.73 3.77
N LEU A 73 -19.11 -22.33 4.67
CA LEU A 73 -19.37 -21.26 5.63
C LEU A 73 -18.84 -19.93 5.08
N PRO A 74 -19.52 -18.81 5.40
CA PRO A 74 -19.05 -17.49 4.99
C PRO A 74 -17.72 -17.17 5.69
N LEU A 75 -16.85 -16.46 4.98
CA LEU A 75 -15.61 -15.94 5.54
C LEU A 75 -15.93 -14.71 6.39
N PRO A 76 -15.47 -14.64 7.66
CA PRO A 76 -15.64 -13.44 8.48
C PRO A 76 -14.98 -12.21 7.86
N PRO A 77 -15.57 -11.00 8.04
CA PRO A 77 -15.04 -9.77 7.44
C PRO A 77 -13.60 -9.44 7.85
N ASP A 78 -13.24 -9.73 9.11
CA ASP A 78 -11.93 -9.49 9.70
C ASP A 78 -10.84 -10.49 9.24
N ALA A 79 -11.20 -11.54 8.55
CA ALA A 79 -10.27 -12.56 8.06
C ALA A 79 -9.22 -12.02 7.07
N ALA A 80 -9.51 -10.92 6.39
CA ALA A 80 -8.58 -10.28 5.46
C ALA A 80 -7.61 -9.30 6.15
N GLU A 81 -7.86 -8.85 7.40
CA GLU A 81 -7.13 -7.73 8.01
C GLU A 81 -5.67 -8.03 8.32
N SER A 82 -5.34 -9.28 8.66
CA SER A 82 -3.98 -9.69 9.02
C SER A 82 -3.48 -10.93 8.29
N ALA A 83 -4.12 -11.27 7.17
CA ALA A 83 -3.76 -12.45 6.41
C ALA A 83 -2.41 -12.29 5.69
N LYS A 84 -1.65 -13.39 5.59
CA LYS A 84 -0.42 -13.43 4.79
C LYS A 84 -0.73 -13.19 3.30
N PRO A 85 0.19 -12.58 2.51
CA PRO A 85 -0.06 -12.23 1.11
C PRO A 85 -0.60 -13.36 0.24
N ALA A 86 -0.10 -14.59 0.42
CA ALA A 86 -0.61 -15.75 -0.32
C ALA A 86 -2.07 -16.10 0.02
N LEU A 87 -2.47 -15.89 1.26
CA LEU A 87 -3.83 -16.13 1.71
C LEU A 87 -4.78 -15.01 1.26
N LEU A 88 -4.32 -13.74 1.30
CA LEU A 88 -5.06 -12.61 0.72
C LEU A 88 -5.40 -12.86 -0.76
N ARG A 89 -4.41 -13.36 -1.52
CA ARG A 89 -4.63 -13.77 -2.90
C ARG A 89 -5.71 -14.85 -3.03
N ALA A 90 -5.66 -15.89 -2.19
CA ALA A 90 -6.64 -16.98 -2.20
C ALA A 90 -8.04 -16.48 -1.85
N VAL A 91 -8.18 -15.61 -0.86
CA VAL A 91 -9.44 -14.96 -0.47
C VAL A 91 -9.99 -14.10 -1.60
N ALA A 92 -9.17 -13.26 -2.22
CA ALA A 92 -9.57 -12.40 -3.33
C ALA A 92 -10.14 -13.18 -4.52
N GLN A 93 -9.60 -14.37 -4.78
CA GLN A 93 -9.99 -15.25 -5.89
C GLN A 93 -11.12 -16.23 -5.54
N SER A 94 -11.57 -16.28 -4.28
CA SER A 94 -12.60 -17.21 -3.83
C SER A 94 -14.01 -16.73 -4.21
N GLU A 95 -14.62 -17.32 -5.22
CA GLU A 95 -15.96 -16.93 -5.72
C GLU A 95 -17.08 -17.10 -4.68
N GLY A 96 -16.92 -18.02 -3.73
CA GLY A 96 -17.86 -18.26 -2.64
C GLY A 96 -17.75 -17.26 -1.48
N THR A 97 -16.79 -16.33 -1.52
CA THR A 97 -16.57 -15.31 -0.49
C THR A 97 -17.31 -14.02 -0.85
N ASP A 98 -17.84 -13.33 0.15
CA ASP A 98 -18.48 -12.02 -0.03
C ASP A 98 -17.59 -11.03 -0.79
N LEU A 99 -18.19 -10.25 -1.69
CA LEU A 99 -17.45 -9.34 -2.57
C LEU A 99 -16.68 -8.28 -1.78
N ALA A 100 -17.23 -7.75 -0.67
CA ALA A 100 -16.56 -6.73 0.13
C ALA A 100 -15.27 -7.29 0.77
N VAL A 101 -15.30 -8.53 1.26
CA VAL A 101 -14.12 -9.21 1.81
C VAL A 101 -13.09 -9.50 0.71
N ARG A 102 -13.54 -9.92 -0.47
CA ARG A 102 -12.67 -10.15 -1.64
C ARG A 102 -11.99 -8.86 -2.11
N LEU A 103 -12.71 -7.75 -2.12
CA LEU A 103 -12.17 -6.43 -2.50
C LEU A 103 -11.08 -5.99 -1.54
N THR A 104 -11.32 -6.07 -0.21
CA THR A 104 -10.34 -5.75 0.82
C THR A 104 -9.09 -6.62 0.69
N ALA A 105 -9.28 -7.93 0.54
CA ALA A 105 -8.18 -8.87 0.34
C ALA A 105 -7.38 -8.60 -0.95
N ALA A 106 -8.08 -8.23 -2.04
CA ALA A 106 -7.43 -7.93 -3.32
C ALA A 106 -6.58 -6.67 -3.27
N GLU A 107 -7.05 -5.58 -2.66
CA GLU A 107 -6.26 -4.36 -2.46
C GLU A 107 -4.97 -4.64 -1.70
N GLN A 108 -5.06 -5.37 -0.58
CA GLN A 108 -3.91 -5.73 0.22
C GLN A 108 -2.96 -6.71 -0.50
N ALA A 109 -3.52 -7.68 -1.26
CA ALA A 109 -2.73 -8.64 -2.02
C ALA A 109 -1.95 -7.96 -3.16
N VAL A 110 -2.55 -6.98 -3.86
CA VAL A 110 -1.87 -6.17 -4.87
C VAL A 110 -0.79 -5.30 -4.23
N ALA A 111 -1.10 -4.62 -3.11
CA ALA A 111 -0.13 -3.83 -2.36
C ALA A 111 1.09 -4.65 -1.91
N ALA A 112 0.88 -5.94 -1.59
CA ALA A 112 1.92 -6.90 -1.23
C ALA A 112 2.58 -7.60 -2.46
N ASN A 113 2.28 -7.20 -3.69
CA ASN A 113 2.71 -7.85 -4.93
C ASN A 113 2.38 -9.35 -5.02
N ALA A 114 1.30 -9.79 -4.36
CA ALA A 114 0.85 -11.19 -4.35
C ALA A 114 -0.29 -11.46 -5.35
N LEU A 115 -0.90 -10.41 -5.91
CA LEU A 115 -2.02 -10.48 -6.86
C LEU A 115 -1.78 -9.51 -8.02
N ASP A 116 -2.13 -9.92 -9.22
CA ASP A 116 -2.10 -9.07 -10.41
C ASP A 116 -3.12 -7.92 -10.27
N PRO A 117 -2.73 -6.64 -10.48
CA PRO A 117 -3.64 -5.50 -10.45
C PRO A 117 -4.86 -5.66 -11.37
N ALA A 118 -4.72 -6.34 -12.50
CA ALA A 118 -5.83 -6.61 -13.42
C ALA A 118 -6.98 -7.38 -12.76
N ILE A 119 -6.68 -8.24 -11.77
CA ILE A 119 -7.71 -8.98 -11.01
C ILE A 119 -8.47 -8.02 -10.09
N LEU A 120 -7.76 -7.11 -9.41
CA LEU A 120 -8.40 -6.04 -8.62
C LEU A 120 -9.31 -5.19 -9.51
N GLY A 121 -8.84 -4.78 -10.69
CA GLY A 121 -9.65 -4.04 -11.64
C GLY A 121 -10.94 -4.76 -12.04
N LYS A 122 -10.87 -6.08 -12.27
CA LYS A 122 -12.07 -6.90 -12.54
C LYS A 122 -13.01 -6.96 -11.35
N LEU A 123 -12.49 -7.11 -10.13
CA LEU A 123 -13.29 -7.12 -8.90
C LEU A 123 -13.97 -5.77 -8.67
N TYR A 124 -13.29 -4.65 -8.92
CA TYR A 124 -13.85 -3.31 -8.81
C TYR A 124 -15.02 -3.07 -9.76
N LEU A 125 -15.07 -3.77 -10.88
CA LEU A 125 -16.18 -3.74 -11.82
C LEU A 125 -17.34 -4.66 -11.43
N GLN A 126 -17.11 -5.61 -10.52
CA GLN A 126 -18.19 -6.43 -9.96
C GLN A 126 -18.99 -5.60 -8.94
N GLY A 127 -20.28 -5.79 -8.91
CA GLY A 127 -21.15 -5.09 -7.97
C GLY A 127 -22.25 -4.31 -8.70
N GLY A 128 -23.44 -4.40 -8.16
CA GLY A 128 -24.64 -3.80 -8.75
C GLY A 128 -24.74 -2.29 -8.52
N THR A 129 -25.77 -1.71 -9.08
CA THR A 129 -26.12 -0.27 -9.01
C THR A 129 -26.40 0.24 -7.60
N ALA A 130 -26.67 -0.64 -6.63
CA ALA A 130 -26.92 -0.26 -5.24
C ALA A 130 -25.73 0.50 -4.60
N TRP A 131 -24.49 0.23 -5.05
CA TRP A 131 -23.28 0.92 -4.57
C TRP A 131 -23.04 2.28 -5.25
N THR A 132 -23.72 2.59 -6.36
CA THR A 132 -23.58 3.86 -7.07
C THR A 132 -24.32 5.02 -6.37
N ALA A 133 -25.27 4.73 -5.50
CA ALA A 133 -26.04 5.76 -4.79
C ALA A 133 -25.21 6.50 -3.73
N ALA A 134 -24.20 5.85 -3.14
CA ALA A 134 -23.32 6.46 -2.13
C ALA A 134 -22.21 7.34 -2.74
N ALA A 135 -21.85 7.13 -3.99
CA ALA A 135 -20.75 7.80 -4.67
C ALA A 135 -21.26 8.85 -5.67
N ARG A 136 -22.02 9.85 -5.21
CA ARG A 136 -22.30 11.03 -6.05
C ARG A 136 -21.05 11.90 -6.14
N PRO A 137 -20.51 12.17 -7.35
CA PRO A 137 -19.44 13.13 -7.52
C PRO A 137 -19.88 14.50 -6.99
N GLY A 138 -19.13 15.06 -6.04
CA GLY A 138 -19.41 16.37 -5.46
C GLY A 138 -20.17 16.35 -4.11
N ALA A 139 -20.53 15.19 -3.55
CA ALA A 139 -21.01 15.15 -2.17
C ALA A 139 -19.84 15.40 -1.21
N GLU A 140 -19.82 16.57 -0.57
CA GLU A 140 -18.88 16.87 0.50
C GLU A 140 -19.08 15.83 1.62
N GLY A 141 -18.01 15.14 2.04
CA GLY A 141 -18.03 14.23 3.18
C GLY A 141 -18.19 12.74 2.87
N VAL A 142 -18.11 12.28 1.63
CA VAL A 142 -18.05 10.83 1.34
C VAL A 142 -16.65 10.31 1.70
N SER A 143 -16.52 9.74 2.89
CA SER A 143 -15.33 8.98 3.27
C SER A 143 -15.46 7.58 2.67
N ALA A 144 -14.80 7.31 1.54
CA ALA A 144 -14.75 5.96 0.97
C ALA A 144 -13.74 5.09 1.75
N GLU A 145 -14.11 4.73 2.98
CA GLU A 145 -13.23 4.01 3.91
C GLU A 145 -13.15 2.53 3.58
N THR A 146 -14.21 1.98 3.01
CA THR A 146 -14.25 0.57 2.60
C THR A 146 -13.76 0.36 1.17
N ALA A 147 -13.24 -0.83 0.89
CA ALA A 147 -12.85 -1.23 -0.47
C ALA A 147 -14.05 -1.20 -1.45
N ALA A 148 -15.25 -1.48 -0.96
CA ALA A 148 -16.47 -1.44 -1.75
C ALA A 148 -16.85 -0.01 -2.18
N GLU A 149 -16.68 0.98 -1.31
CA GLU A 149 -16.90 2.41 -1.62
C GLU A 149 -15.86 2.91 -2.62
N ARG A 150 -14.59 2.52 -2.47
CA ARG A 150 -13.54 2.82 -3.46
C ARG A 150 -13.86 2.22 -4.82
N ALA A 151 -14.34 0.98 -4.86
CA ALA A 151 -14.78 0.35 -6.10
C ALA A 151 -15.98 1.09 -6.74
N ALA A 152 -16.90 1.65 -5.93
CA ALA A 152 -17.99 2.49 -6.43
C ALA A 152 -17.49 3.79 -7.06
N LEU A 153 -16.52 4.48 -6.43
CA LEU A 153 -15.87 5.67 -7.00
C LEU A 153 -15.14 5.35 -8.31
N PHE A 154 -14.45 4.22 -8.39
CA PHE A 154 -13.81 3.76 -9.63
C PHE A 154 -14.83 3.56 -10.76
N ARG A 155 -15.96 2.90 -10.48
CA ARG A 155 -17.04 2.73 -11.48
C ARG A 155 -17.65 4.07 -11.89
N SER A 156 -17.84 4.99 -10.93
CA SER A 156 -18.33 6.34 -11.22
C SER A 156 -17.36 7.08 -12.15
N ALA A 157 -16.05 7.03 -11.89
CA ALA A 157 -15.03 7.62 -12.76
C ALA A 157 -15.05 7.00 -14.17
N ARG A 158 -15.24 5.69 -14.26
CA ARG A 158 -15.27 4.97 -15.54
C ARG A 158 -16.51 5.29 -16.38
N THR A 159 -17.66 5.47 -15.75
CA THR A 159 -18.94 5.75 -16.44
C THR A 159 -19.16 7.23 -16.75
N ALA A 160 -18.42 8.12 -16.08
CA ALA A 160 -18.51 9.55 -16.33
C ALA A 160 -18.11 9.89 -17.78
N THR A 161 -19.00 10.52 -18.52
CA THR A 161 -18.77 10.95 -19.91
C THR A 161 -17.96 12.24 -19.97
N GLU A 162 -18.16 13.13 -18.99
CA GLU A 162 -17.51 14.42 -18.91
C GLU A 162 -16.21 14.35 -18.10
N ARG A 163 -15.24 15.18 -18.45
CA ARG A 163 -13.90 15.18 -17.83
C ARG A 163 -13.92 15.64 -16.37
N VAL A 164 -14.68 16.68 -16.03
CA VAL A 164 -14.70 17.23 -14.68
C VAL A 164 -15.31 16.25 -13.66
N PRO A 165 -16.50 15.65 -13.90
CA PRO A 165 -17.03 14.60 -13.03
C PRO A 165 -16.08 13.39 -12.89
N ARG A 166 -15.44 12.98 -13.99
CA ARG A 166 -14.45 11.87 -13.97
C ARG A 166 -13.26 12.21 -13.07
N ALA A 167 -12.68 13.41 -13.23
CA ALA A 167 -11.57 13.88 -12.42
C ALA A 167 -11.97 14.02 -10.93
N ALA A 168 -13.17 14.50 -10.64
CA ALA A 168 -13.69 14.60 -9.28
C ALA A 168 -13.85 13.24 -8.62
N ALA A 169 -14.38 12.24 -9.33
CA ALA A 169 -14.49 10.86 -8.84
C ALA A 169 -13.12 10.22 -8.58
N LEU A 170 -12.15 10.41 -9.50
CA LEU A 170 -10.78 9.93 -9.33
C LEU A 170 -10.09 10.63 -8.15
N LYS A 171 -10.30 11.93 -7.96
CA LYS A 171 -9.77 12.66 -6.80
C LYS A 171 -10.22 12.04 -5.49
N GLN A 172 -11.54 11.84 -5.34
CA GLN A 172 -12.11 11.21 -4.15
C GLN A 172 -11.58 9.79 -3.95
N LEU A 173 -11.46 9.01 -5.02
CA LEU A 173 -10.92 7.65 -5.01
C LEU A 173 -9.47 7.64 -4.50
N PHE A 174 -8.60 8.50 -5.04
CA PHE A 174 -7.19 8.56 -4.64
C PHE A 174 -6.99 9.09 -3.23
N ASP A 175 -7.77 10.11 -2.82
CA ASP A 175 -7.76 10.62 -1.45
C ASP A 175 -8.17 9.52 -0.45
N ALA A 176 -9.21 8.74 -0.77
CA ALA A 176 -9.65 7.61 0.05
C ALA A 176 -8.61 6.47 0.08
N ALA A 177 -8.04 6.13 -1.07
CA ALA A 177 -7.03 5.10 -1.19
C ALA A 177 -5.74 5.45 -0.42
N ALA A 178 -5.34 6.74 -0.43
CA ALA A 178 -4.19 7.23 0.31
C ALA A 178 -4.41 7.12 1.83
N ARG A 179 -5.59 7.53 2.33
CA ARG A 179 -5.93 7.40 3.76
C ARG A 179 -5.90 5.95 4.24
N ASN A 180 -6.24 5.00 3.38
CA ASN A 180 -6.29 3.58 3.70
C ASN A 180 -5.01 2.80 3.36
N GLY A 181 -3.94 3.48 2.91
CA GLY A 181 -2.66 2.84 2.57
C GLY A 181 -2.69 1.94 1.33
N VAL A 182 -3.71 2.10 0.46
CA VAL A 182 -3.90 1.31 -0.76
C VAL A 182 -3.83 2.15 -2.05
N LEU A 183 -3.15 3.30 -1.97
CA LEU A 183 -3.06 4.20 -3.12
C LEU A 183 -2.43 3.53 -4.34
N ARG A 184 -1.32 2.82 -4.17
CA ARG A 184 -0.60 2.16 -5.28
C ARG A 184 -1.49 1.19 -6.07
N PRO A 185 -2.13 0.16 -5.47
CA PRO A 185 -2.98 -0.75 -6.22
C PRO A 185 -4.15 -0.05 -6.92
N VAL A 186 -4.75 0.95 -6.27
CA VAL A 186 -5.86 1.72 -6.84
C VAL A 186 -5.38 2.61 -7.98
N ALA A 187 -4.21 3.24 -7.85
CA ALA A 187 -3.60 4.03 -8.90
C ALA A 187 -3.28 3.19 -10.15
N GLU A 188 -2.64 2.02 -9.97
CA GLU A 188 -2.28 1.11 -11.06
C GLU A 188 -3.50 0.75 -11.93
N ILE A 189 -4.63 0.38 -11.34
CA ILE A 189 -5.85 0.05 -12.10
C ILE A 189 -6.53 1.28 -12.72
N SER A 190 -6.25 2.47 -12.20
CA SER A 190 -6.87 3.74 -12.65
C SER A 190 -6.05 4.46 -13.72
N MET A 191 -4.81 4.03 -14.02
CA MET A 191 -3.95 4.69 -15.02
C MET A 191 -4.59 4.82 -16.42
N PRO A 192 -5.33 3.83 -16.94
CA PRO A 192 -6.02 4.01 -18.22
C PRO A 192 -6.99 5.20 -18.21
N LEU A 193 -7.78 5.35 -17.11
CA LEU A 193 -8.73 6.47 -16.97
C LEU A 193 -8.01 7.82 -16.86
N MET A 194 -6.86 7.85 -16.18
CA MET A 194 -6.05 9.06 -16.07
C MET A 194 -5.44 9.51 -17.39
N ARG A 195 -4.93 8.57 -18.19
CA ARG A 195 -4.37 8.88 -19.52
C ARG A 195 -5.44 9.46 -20.46
N ASP A 196 -6.68 8.96 -20.37
CA ASP A 196 -7.82 9.47 -21.16
C ASP A 196 -8.22 10.89 -20.79
N LEU A 197 -7.98 11.32 -19.54
CA LEU A 197 -8.38 12.65 -19.07
C LEU A 197 -7.63 13.80 -19.77
N ARG A 198 -6.39 13.59 -20.17
CA ARG A 198 -5.48 14.60 -20.74
C ARG A 198 -5.43 15.88 -19.89
N PRO A 199 -4.28 16.20 -19.27
CA PRO A 199 -4.15 17.36 -18.40
C PRO A 199 -4.59 18.67 -19.06
N ALA A 200 -5.40 19.47 -18.35
CA ALA A 200 -5.92 20.75 -18.82
C ALA A 200 -6.14 21.71 -17.64
N ALA A 201 -6.13 23.03 -17.91
CA ALA A 201 -6.24 24.07 -16.87
C ALA A 201 -7.48 23.91 -15.97
N HIS A 202 -8.65 23.62 -16.56
CA HIS A 202 -9.90 23.43 -15.82
C HIS A 202 -9.91 22.15 -14.92
N LEU A 203 -8.89 21.29 -15.04
CA LEU A 203 -8.69 20.10 -14.20
C LEU A 203 -7.55 20.29 -13.18
N SER A 204 -7.03 21.51 -13.01
CA SER A 204 -5.92 21.80 -12.08
C SER A 204 -6.23 21.43 -10.63
N PHE A 205 -7.50 21.45 -10.23
CA PHE A 205 -7.94 21.00 -8.90
C PHE A 205 -7.65 19.53 -8.61
N PHE A 206 -7.45 18.71 -9.65
CA PHE A 206 -7.13 17.29 -9.57
C PHE A 206 -5.63 17.03 -9.69
N ALA A 207 -4.85 17.98 -10.17
CA ALA A 207 -3.44 17.78 -10.51
C ALA A 207 -2.58 17.21 -9.35
N PRO A 208 -2.69 17.66 -8.09
CA PRO A 208 -1.91 17.09 -7.00
C PRO A 208 -2.18 15.60 -6.77
N GLN A 209 -3.45 15.19 -6.78
CA GLN A 209 -3.83 13.79 -6.62
C GLN A 209 -3.41 12.94 -7.83
N ALA A 210 -3.51 13.50 -9.03
CA ALA A 210 -3.06 12.84 -10.25
C ALA A 210 -1.55 12.57 -10.24
N VAL A 211 -0.75 13.56 -9.81
CA VAL A 211 0.71 13.40 -9.64
C VAL A 211 1.01 12.31 -8.62
N ARG A 212 0.39 12.38 -7.44
CA ARG A 212 0.61 11.39 -6.37
C ARG A 212 0.25 9.98 -6.81
N ALA A 213 -0.88 9.80 -7.48
CA ALA A 213 -1.32 8.52 -8.01
C ALA A 213 -0.38 7.99 -9.11
N ALA A 214 0.00 8.84 -10.07
CA ALA A 214 0.88 8.44 -11.15
C ALA A 214 2.30 8.07 -10.65
N VAL A 215 2.84 8.82 -9.69
CA VAL A 215 4.12 8.49 -9.05
C VAL A 215 4.02 7.16 -8.30
N SER A 216 2.92 6.91 -7.55
CA SER A 216 2.71 5.64 -6.84
C SER A 216 2.54 4.45 -7.78
N ALA A 217 2.04 4.66 -9.00
CA ALA A 217 1.91 3.63 -10.04
C ALA A 217 3.17 3.47 -10.91
N ASP A 218 4.30 4.11 -10.56
CA ASP A 218 5.56 4.10 -11.32
C ASP A 218 5.39 4.65 -12.76
N GLU A 219 4.55 5.69 -12.92
CA GLU A 219 4.26 6.37 -14.18
C GLU A 219 4.75 7.84 -14.17
N PRO A 220 6.07 8.07 -14.07
CA PRO A 220 6.63 9.42 -13.90
C PRO A 220 6.33 10.37 -15.07
N ALA A 221 6.16 9.83 -16.28
CA ALA A 221 5.78 10.64 -17.45
C ALA A 221 4.38 11.24 -17.31
N VAL A 222 3.40 10.44 -16.87
CA VAL A 222 2.04 10.91 -16.58
C VAL A 222 2.05 11.93 -15.43
N ALA A 223 2.82 11.64 -14.37
CA ALA A 223 2.99 12.56 -13.26
C ALA A 223 3.55 13.92 -13.71
N ALA A 224 4.57 13.92 -14.57
CA ALA A 224 5.17 15.16 -15.08
C ALA A 224 4.19 16.01 -15.91
N GLU A 225 3.28 15.38 -16.65
CA GLU A 225 2.24 16.12 -17.38
C GLU A 225 1.28 16.84 -16.44
N TRP A 226 0.80 16.17 -15.40
CA TRP A 226 -0.08 16.78 -14.40
C TRP A 226 0.65 17.81 -13.53
N PHE A 227 1.91 17.56 -13.19
CA PHE A 227 2.73 18.51 -12.44
C PHE A 227 2.94 19.81 -13.20
N ARG A 228 3.14 19.77 -14.54
CA ARG A 228 3.23 20.97 -15.37
C ARG A 228 1.95 21.81 -15.31
N ILE A 229 0.78 21.18 -15.22
CA ILE A 229 -0.50 21.91 -15.03
C ILE A 229 -0.53 22.56 -13.64
N ALA A 230 -0.16 21.81 -12.58
CA ALA A 230 -0.11 22.38 -11.23
C ALA A 230 0.80 23.63 -11.16
N LEU A 231 1.98 23.55 -11.77
CA LEU A 231 2.92 24.69 -11.84
C LEU A 231 2.40 25.87 -12.67
N ARG A 232 1.71 25.60 -13.79
CA ARG A 232 1.17 26.66 -14.67
C ARG A 232 0.09 27.45 -13.98
N GLU A 233 -0.76 26.78 -13.21
CA GLU A 233 -1.91 27.41 -12.54
C GLU A 233 -1.55 27.99 -11.15
N ALA A 234 -0.31 27.76 -10.67
CA ALA A 234 0.17 28.27 -9.39
C ALA A 234 0.27 29.80 -9.30
N PRO A 235 0.75 30.55 -10.35
CA PRO A 235 0.82 32.00 -10.28
C PRO A 235 -0.57 32.63 -10.10
N GLY A 236 -0.71 33.43 -9.03
CA GLY A 236 -1.99 34.10 -8.72
C GLY A 236 -3.08 33.21 -8.10
N ASN A 237 -2.82 31.92 -7.92
CA ASN A 237 -3.73 30.98 -7.27
C ASN A 237 -3.03 30.28 -6.06
N PRO A 238 -3.23 30.78 -4.83
CA PRO A 238 -2.57 30.21 -3.65
C PRO A 238 -2.88 28.74 -3.42
N LEU A 239 -4.10 28.29 -3.74
CA LEU A 239 -4.48 26.89 -3.59
C LEU A 239 -3.73 25.98 -4.57
N ALA A 240 -3.60 26.39 -5.83
CA ALA A 240 -2.83 25.67 -6.83
C ALA A 240 -1.33 25.67 -6.49
N ALA A 241 -0.79 26.79 -5.98
CA ALA A 241 0.59 26.88 -5.53
C ALA A 241 0.89 25.90 -4.36
N ARG A 242 -0.01 25.82 -3.40
CA ARG A 242 0.08 24.85 -2.30
C ARG A 242 0.03 23.41 -2.81
N GLY A 243 -0.91 23.11 -3.73
CA GLY A 243 -1.01 21.79 -4.33
C GLY A 243 0.22 21.38 -5.14
N ALA A 244 0.82 22.30 -5.89
CA ALA A 244 2.07 22.07 -6.60
C ALA A 244 3.24 21.79 -5.64
N ALA A 245 3.35 22.58 -4.56
CA ALA A 245 4.38 22.39 -3.54
C ALA A 245 4.21 21.05 -2.79
N GLU A 246 2.98 20.64 -2.52
CA GLU A 246 2.68 19.36 -1.83
C GLU A 246 3.22 18.14 -2.57
N VAL A 247 3.17 18.13 -3.90
CA VAL A 247 3.60 16.97 -4.71
C VAL A 247 4.98 17.13 -5.32
N TRP A 248 5.59 18.31 -5.21
CA TRP A 248 6.93 18.58 -5.75
C TRP A 248 8.00 17.62 -5.18
N PRO A 249 8.04 17.25 -3.88
CA PRO A 249 9.03 16.30 -3.37
C PRO A 249 8.93 14.93 -4.05
N LEU A 250 7.71 14.45 -4.31
CA LEU A 250 7.50 13.19 -5.02
C LEU A 250 8.03 13.27 -6.46
N MET A 251 7.82 14.41 -7.14
CA MET A 251 8.37 14.64 -8.47
C MET A 251 9.89 14.68 -8.48
N MET A 252 10.52 15.32 -7.47
CA MET A 252 11.97 15.33 -7.31
C MET A 252 12.56 13.93 -7.16
N LEU A 253 11.85 13.04 -6.47
CA LEU A 253 12.25 11.64 -6.29
C LEU A 253 11.96 10.78 -7.53
N ALA A 254 10.82 10.96 -8.18
CA ALA A 254 10.37 10.13 -9.30
C ALA A 254 11.02 10.50 -10.64
N ALA A 255 11.21 11.80 -10.91
CA ALA A 255 11.67 12.31 -12.20
C ALA A 255 13.01 13.06 -12.04
N PRO A 256 14.14 12.50 -12.56
CA PRO A 256 15.48 13.07 -12.38
C PRO A 256 15.64 14.49 -12.92
N ASP A 257 14.84 14.83 -13.95
CA ASP A 257 14.92 16.13 -14.62
C ASP A 257 14.11 17.23 -13.91
N THR A 258 13.50 16.92 -12.75
CA THR A 258 12.77 17.91 -11.96
C THR A 258 13.78 18.89 -11.31
N ALA A 259 13.65 20.16 -11.62
CA ALA A 259 14.55 21.19 -11.09
C ALA A 259 14.24 21.47 -9.61
N TRP A 260 15.30 21.74 -8.84
CA TRP A 260 15.17 22.29 -7.50
C TRP A 260 14.51 23.66 -7.52
N SER A 261 13.59 23.92 -6.58
CA SER A 261 12.94 25.21 -6.38
C SER A 261 12.89 25.56 -4.89
N ASP A 262 13.60 26.62 -4.50
CA ASP A 262 13.59 27.11 -3.12
C ASP A 262 12.20 27.54 -2.67
N GLN A 263 11.39 28.10 -3.59
CA GLN A 263 10.02 28.52 -3.30
C GLN A 263 9.13 27.31 -3.00
N LEU A 264 9.16 26.28 -3.85
CA LEU A 264 8.36 25.07 -3.64
C LEU A 264 8.79 24.34 -2.38
N PHE A 265 10.10 24.27 -2.11
CA PHE A 265 10.62 23.66 -0.88
C PHE A 265 10.13 24.40 0.37
N ARG A 266 10.20 25.74 0.41
CA ARG A 266 9.72 26.54 1.55
C ARG A 266 8.22 26.36 1.76
N THR A 267 7.42 26.46 0.69
CA THR A 267 5.96 26.28 0.78
C THR A 267 5.61 24.87 1.27
N TRP A 268 6.30 23.83 0.76
CA TRP A 268 6.12 22.46 1.24
C TRP A 268 6.54 22.32 2.72
N TRP A 269 7.66 22.92 3.12
CA TRP A 269 8.13 22.89 4.50
C TRP A 269 7.12 23.53 5.46
N GLU A 270 6.57 24.69 5.11
CA GLU A 270 5.52 25.37 5.86
C GLU A 270 4.28 24.46 6.01
N GLN A 271 3.87 23.79 4.95
CA GLN A 271 2.77 22.81 5.00
C GLN A 271 3.06 21.62 5.92
N GLN A 272 4.31 21.13 5.97
CA GLN A 272 4.68 20.07 6.91
C GLN A 272 4.59 20.55 8.36
N LEU A 273 5.01 21.77 8.65
CA LEU A 273 4.88 22.38 9.96
C LEU A 273 3.42 22.57 10.38
N GLU A 274 2.56 23.01 9.46
CA GLU A 274 1.12 23.16 9.69
C GLU A 274 0.44 21.80 9.96
N ARG A 275 0.85 20.76 9.25
CA ARG A 275 0.26 19.41 9.36
C ARG A 275 0.64 18.71 10.66
N ASP A 276 1.91 18.69 10.98
CA ASP A 276 2.48 18.01 12.16
C ASP A 276 3.88 18.53 12.41
N ALA A 277 4.00 19.60 13.21
CA ALA A 277 5.26 20.25 13.52
C ALA A 277 6.28 19.30 14.18
N ALA A 278 5.83 18.31 14.95
CA ALA A 278 6.70 17.37 15.65
C ALA A 278 7.44 16.44 14.66
N ARG A 279 6.82 16.07 13.56
CA ARG A 279 7.41 15.19 12.53
C ARG A 279 7.92 15.92 11.29
N ALA A 280 7.66 17.23 11.16
CA ALA A 280 8.06 17.99 9.99
C ALA A 280 9.57 17.89 9.72
N ALA A 281 10.39 18.07 10.75
CA ALA A 281 11.86 18.00 10.63
C ALA A 281 12.34 16.60 10.22
N GLU A 282 11.73 15.53 10.74
CA GLU A 282 12.06 14.16 10.36
C GLU A 282 11.73 13.88 8.90
N ARG A 283 10.53 14.29 8.44
CA ARG A 283 10.11 14.15 7.05
C ARG A 283 11.02 14.91 6.10
N ALA A 284 11.36 16.15 6.43
CA ALA A 284 12.25 16.95 5.61
C ALA A 284 13.67 16.37 5.57
N ALA A 285 14.21 15.91 6.68
CA ALA A 285 15.50 15.23 6.72
C ALA A 285 15.49 13.94 5.88
N ALA A 286 14.40 13.15 5.95
CA ALA A 286 14.25 11.96 5.13
C ALA A 286 14.18 12.29 3.63
N PHE A 287 13.43 13.32 3.24
CA PHE A 287 13.35 13.78 1.86
C PHE A 287 14.70 14.21 1.31
N LEU A 288 15.42 15.09 2.03
CA LEU A 288 16.74 15.56 1.59
C LEU A 288 17.77 14.42 1.53
N ALA A 289 17.73 13.50 2.49
CA ALA A 289 18.60 12.33 2.50
C ALA A 289 18.30 11.36 1.32
N LEU A 290 17.04 11.20 0.95
CA LEU A 290 16.65 10.41 -0.23
C LEU A 290 17.16 11.04 -1.54
N LEU A 291 17.08 12.37 -1.66
CA LEU A 291 17.63 13.08 -2.83
C LEU A 291 19.15 12.89 -2.94
N GLU A 292 19.89 13.08 -1.85
CA GLU A 292 21.34 12.84 -1.82
C GLU A 292 21.69 11.39 -2.17
N ALA A 293 20.93 10.43 -1.64
CA ALA A 293 21.10 9.02 -1.96
C ALA A 293 20.86 8.70 -3.44
N LEU A 294 19.98 9.45 -4.11
CA LEU A 294 19.73 9.38 -5.56
C LEU A 294 20.72 10.20 -6.39
N ASP A 295 21.77 10.81 -5.77
CA ASP A 295 22.76 11.65 -6.43
C ASP A 295 22.19 12.98 -6.95
N THR A 296 21.08 13.41 -6.38
CA THR A 296 20.49 14.70 -6.69
C THR A 296 21.13 15.77 -5.80
N ARG A 297 21.62 16.86 -6.41
CA ARG A 297 22.24 17.93 -5.66
C ARG A 297 21.23 18.67 -4.80
N VAL A 298 21.44 18.65 -3.48
CA VAL A 298 20.64 19.38 -2.49
C VAL A 298 21.39 20.66 -2.09
N PRO A 299 20.76 21.86 -2.18
CA PRO A 299 21.39 23.10 -1.69
C PRO A 299 21.63 23.07 -0.18
N ALA A 300 22.77 23.57 0.28
CA ALA A 300 23.10 23.61 1.71
C ALA A 300 22.05 24.38 2.54
N GLN A 301 21.43 25.42 1.93
CA GLN A 301 20.37 26.20 2.57
C GLN A 301 19.15 25.35 2.94
N ALA A 302 18.84 24.27 2.19
CA ALA A 302 17.72 23.38 2.52
C ALA A 302 17.95 22.67 3.87
N TRP A 303 19.17 22.22 4.12
CA TRP A 303 19.55 21.61 5.40
C TRP A 303 19.56 22.62 6.55
N SER A 304 19.93 23.88 6.30
CA SER A 304 19.99 24.92 7.33
C SER A 304 18.61 25.37 7.84
N LEU A 305 17.51 25.05 7.12
CA LEU A 305 16.15 25.29 7.58
C LEU A 305 15.68 24.28 8.63
N LEU A 306 16.37 23.14 8.75
CA LEU A 306 16.02 22.13 9.75
C LEU A 306 16.63 22.48 11.12
N PRO A 307 15.94 22.12 12.24
CA PRO A 307 16.49 22.29 13.57
C PRO A 307 17.86 21.60 13.71
N PRO A 308 18.82 22.20 14.45
CA PRO A 308 20.17 21.63 14.61
C PRO A 308 20.21 20.24 15.23
N SER A 309 19.18 19.88 16.00
CA SER A 309 19.00 18.57 16.63
C SER A 309 18.51 17.48 15.67
N THR A 310 18.16 17.84 14.44
CA THR A 310 17.69 16.87 13.45
C THR A 310 18.84 15.95 13.02
N PRO A 311 18.73 14.60 13.19
CA PRO A 311 19.80 13.70 12.84
C PRO A 311 20.08 13.73 11.33
N GLN A 312 21.23 14.24 10.93
CA GLN A 312 21.62 14.33 9.52
C GLN A 312 22.33 13.06 9.03
N ARG A 313 23.08 12.38 9.93
CA ARG A 313 23.80 11.15 9.62
C ARG A 313 23.72 10.20 10.81
N GLY A 314 23.21 8.99 10.57
CA GLY A 314 23.09 7.95 11.58
C GLY A 314 24.42 7.28 11.90
N GLN A 315 24.56 6.78 13.13
CA GLN A 315 25.63 5.87 13.50
C GLN A 315 25.49 4.55 12.73
N ALA A 316 26.60 3.95 12.35
CA ALA A 316 26.62 2.71 11.56
C ALA A 316 26.04 1.54 12.36
N VAL A 317 24.79 1.18 12.08
CA VAL A 317 24.18 -0.07 12.57
C VAL A 317 24.79 -1.25 11.78
N PRO A 318 25.11 -2.38 12.41
CA PRO A 318 25.73 -3.53 11.74
C PRO A 318 25.00 -3.95 10.45
N ALA A 319 23.66 -3.99 10.45
CA ALA A 319 22.87 -4.34 9.28
C ALA A 319 23.08 -3.39 8.08
N LEU A 320 23.24 -2.08 8.32
CA LEU A 320 23.52 -1.10 7.27
C LEU A 320 24.98 -1.17 6.76
N ARG A 321 25.92 -1.49 7.64
CA ARG A 321 27.32 -1.75 7.26
C ARG A 321 27.42 -2.95 6.32
N ASP A 322 26.76 -4.03 6.65
CA ASP A 322 26.77 -5.25 5.85
C ASP A 322 26.07 -5.03 4.50
N LEU A 323 24.96 -4.28 4.48
CA LEU A 323 24.26 -3.88 3.25
C LEU A 323 25.20 -3.10 2.33
N ARG A 324 25.90 -2.09 2.86
CA ARG A 324 26.88 -1.31 2.09
C ARG A 324 27.99 -2.19 1.54
N THR A 325 28.57 -3.08 2.35
CA THR A 325 29.63 -4.00 1.92
C THR A 325 29.17 -4.93 0.79
N ALA A 326 27.94 -5.44 0.85
CA ALA A 326 27.37 -6.26 -0.22
C ALA A 326 27.21 -5.48 -1.53
N ALA A 327 26.73 -4.24 -1.44
CA ALA A 327 26.54 -3.35 -2.58
C ALA A 327 27.88 -2.96 -3.25
N GLU A 328 28.90 -2.55 -2.47
CA GLU A 328 30.25 -2.23 -2.95
C GLU A 328 30.90 -3.41 -3.68
N LYS A 329 30.69 -4.61 -3.19
CA LYS A 329 31.16 -5.85 -3.84
C LYS A 329 30.26 -6.32 -4.99
N ARG A 330 29.24 -5.54 -5.36
CA ARG A 330 28.24 -5.85 -6.42
C ARG A 330 27.57 -7.21 -6.27
N ARG A 331 27.38 -7.66 -5.03
CA ARG A 331 26.66 -8.91 -4.71
C ARG A 331 25.15 -8.66 -4.75
N ARG A 332 24.59 -8.60 -5.95
CA ARG A 332 23.21 -8.14 -6.22
C ARG A 332 22.16 -8.88 -5.37
N GLY A 333 22.18 -10.22 -5.33
CA GLY A 333 21.23 -11.01 -4.55
C GLY A 333 21.35 -10.76 -3.04
N GLU A 334 22.58 -10.71 -2.53
CA GLU A 334 22.84 -10.40 -1.12
C GLU A 334 22.38 -8.96 -0.77
N THR A 335 22.62 -8.00 -1.66
CA THR A 335 22.14 -6.60 -1.46
C THR A 335 20.63 -6.55 -1.32
N LEU A 336 19.85 -7.24 -2.17
CA LEU A 336 18.39 -7.29 -2.08
C LEU A 336 17.91 -7.93 -0.77
N LEU A 337 18.51 -9.05 -0.36
CA LEU A 337 18.15 -9.71 0.92
C LEU A 337 18.47 -8.82 2.11
N ARG A 338 19.65 -8.16 2.12
CA ARG A 338 20.03 -7.24 3.19
C ARG A 338 19.18 -5.97 3.20
N THR A 339 18.71 -5.49 2.03
CA THR A 339 17.72 -4.42 1.95
C THR A 339 16.44 -4.81 2.67
N ALA A 340 15.89 -6.02 2.40
CA ALA A 340 14.69 -6.50 3.08
C ALA A 340 14.87 -6.65 4.60
N VAL A 341 16.07 -6.99 5.08
CA VAL A 341 16.39 -7.00 6.51
C VAL A 341 16.48 -5.57 7.06
N ALA A 342 17.14 -4.65 6.35
CA ALA A 342 17.31 -3.27 6.76
C ALA A 342 15.97 -2.50 6.83
N THR A 343 14.99 -2.81 5.98
CA THR A 343 13.65 -2.22 6.04
C THR A 343 12.86 -2.64 7.27
N LYS A 344 13.15 -3.83 7.83
CA LYS A 344 12.53 -4.36 9.05
C LYS A 344 13.31 -4.04 10.34
N ALA A 345 14.48 -3.41 10.22
CA ALA A 345 15.32 -3.09 11.36
C ALA A 345 14.61 -2.11 12.31
N ASN A 346 14.81 -2.32 13.61
CA ASN A 346 14.15 -1.53 14.66
C ASN A 346 14.47 -0.04 14.54
N PRO A 347 13.46 0.85 14.38
CA PRO A 347 13.65 2.29 14.22
C PRO A 347 14.31 2.98 15.44
N ASP A 348 14.24 2.37 16.63
CA ASP A 348 14.69 3.00 17.88
C ASP A 348 16.20 3.27 17.96
N ARG A 349 17.01 2.74 17.04
CA ARG A 349 18.47 2.86 17.05
C ARG A 349 19.08 3.63 15.89
N THR A 350 18.30 3.93 14.85
CA THR A 350 18.81 4.63 13.66
C THR A 350 17.78 5.60 13.16
N PRO A 351 18.12 6.88 12.96
CA PRO A 351 17.22 7.83 12.31
C PRO A 351 16.73 7.31 10.97
N GLU A 352 15.45 7.52 10.70
CA GLU A 352 14.81 7.05 9.46
C GLU A 352 15.53 7.59 8.21
N SER A 353 15.90 8.88 8.21
CA SER A 353 16.64 9.51 7.13
C SER A 353 17.97 8.80 6.81
N ALA A 354 18.72 8.41 7.82
CA ALA A 354 20.00 7.71 7.66
C ALA A 354 19.79 6.26 7.13
N ARG A 355 18.76 5.59 7.59
CA ARG A 355 18.39 4.24 7.14
C ARG A 355 17.99 4.26 5.67
N LEU A 356 17.09 5.16 5.29
CA LEU A 356 16.62 5.31 3.92
C LEU A 356 17.75 5.70 2.97
N HIS A 357 18.60 6.67 3.36
CA HIS A 357 19.79 7.02 2.61
C HIS A 357 20.69 5.82 2.35
N ALA A 358 20.99 5.00 3.36
CA ALA A 358 21.86 3.84 3.23
C ALA A 358 21.25 2.78 2.28
N ILE A 359 19.95 2.52 2.38
CA ILE A 359 19.25 1.57 1.52
C ILE A 359 19.26 2.02 0.06
N VAL A 360 18.86 3.26 -0.21
CA VAL A 360 18.79 3.80 -1.58
C VAL A 360 20.18 3.87 -2.22
N THR A 361 21.19 4.32 -1.46
CA THR A 361 22.60 4.34 -1.92
C THR A 361 23.09 2.93 -2.24
N ALA A 362 22.80 1.94 -1.41
CA ALA A 362 23.22 0.55 -1.63
C ALA A 362 22.56 -0.06 -2.87
N LEU A 363 21.26 0.16 -3.06
CA LEU A 363 20.56 -0.30 -4.26
C LEU A 363 21.15 0.31 -5.51
N ARG A 364 21.42 1.61 -5.52
CA ARG A 364 22.03 2.32 -6.64
C ARG A 364 23.45 1.80 -6.93
N THR A 365 24.27 1.63 -5.91
CA THR A 365 25.66 1.12 -6.02
C THR A 365 25.68 -0.31 -6.60
N ALA A 366 24.70 -1.15 -6.23
CA ALA A 366 24.58 -2.51 -6.76
C ALA A 366 23.99 -2.57 -8.18
N GLY A 367 23.66 -1.43 -8.82
CA GLY A 367 23.14 -1.33 -10.18
C GLY A 367 21.62 -1.49 -10.28
N PHE A 368 20.89 -1.20 -9.20
CA PHE A 368 19.43 -1.18 -9.13
C PHE A 368 18.88 0.24 -9.13
N GLY A 369 19.32 1.10 -10.07
CA GLY A 369 18.98 2.52 -10.07
C GLY A 369 17.48 2.82 -10.17
N ALA A 370 16.73 2.09 -11.01
CA ALA A 370 15.28 2.22 -11.12
C ALA A 370 14.59 1.81 -9.83
N GLN A 371 14.95 0.65 -9.27
CA GLN A 371 14.39 0.14 -8.01
C GLN A 371 14.75 1.02 -6.81
N ALA A 372 15.94 1.63 -6.80
CA ALA A 372 16.33 2.60 -5.78
C ALA A 372 15.39 3.82 -5.79
N ARG A 373 15.01 4.29 -6.97
CA ARG A 373 14.09 5.41 -7.17
C ARG A 373 12.66 5.05 -6.75
N SER A 374 12.13 3.90 -7.21
CA SER A 374 10.81 3.41 -6.78
C SER A 374 10.75 3.24 -5.25
N PHE A 375 11.81 2.66 -4.64
CA PHE A 375 11.90 2.54 -3.19
C PHE A 375 11.89 3.90 -2.47
N ALA A 376 12.62 4.89 -3.01
CA ALA A 376 12.65 6.24 -2.43
C ALA A 376 11.26 6.90 -2.46
N VAL A 377 10.52 6.73 -3.55
CA VAL A 377 9.13 7.19 -3.69
C VAL A 377 8.21 6.49 -2.71
N ASP A 378 8.24 5.16 -2.64
CA ASP A 378 7.40 4.38 -1.72
C ASP A 378 7.67 4.78 -0.25
N ALA A 379 8.94 4.97 0.11
CA ALA A 379 9.32 5.44 1.44
C ALA A 379 8.80 6.85 1.73
N ALA A 380 8.91 7.78 0.77
CA ALA A 380 8.40 9.14 0.91
C ALA A 380 6.88 9.16 1.10
N VAL A 381 6.13 8.40 0.28
CA VAL A 381 4.68 8.25 0.42
C VAL A 381 4.32 7.66 1.78
N GLY A 382 5.04 6.63 2.25
CA GLY A 382 4.84 6.00 3.56
C GLY A 382 5.09 6.95 4.74
N LEU A 383 5.97 7.94 4.60
CA LEU A 383 6.24 8.97 5.60
C LEU A 383 5.26 10.15 5.53
N GLY A 384 4.42 10.23 4.50
CA GLY A 384 3.50 11.34 4.27
C GLY A 384 4.18 12.59 3.72
N ILE A 385 5.25 12.38 2.96
CA ILE A 385 5.97 13.41 2.20
C ILE A 385 5.21 13.73 0.93
#